data_fcaddb912932088af4496128931f9f5b
#
_entry.id   fcaddb912932088af4496128931f9f5b
#
_cell.length_a   1.000
_cell.length_b   1.000
_cell.length_c   1.000
_cell.angle_alpha   90.00
_cell.angle_beta   90.00
_cell.angle_gamma   90.00
#
_symmetry.space_group_name_H-M   'P 1'
#
loop_
_entity.id
_entity.type
_entity.pdbx_description
1 polymer ?
#
loop_
_entity_poly.entity_id
_entity_poly.type
_entity_poly.pdbx_seq_one_letter_code
_entity_poly.pdbx_strand_id
1 'polypeptide(L)' 'MALKLHVPTLNSPDDAENIKQTILTHEPDAHIDIDLDQKTITIEAKASEETFKQAVTAAGHEITGY' A
#
# COMPACT_ATOMS: atom_id res chain seq x y z
N MET A 1 7.56 -10.79 5.04
CA MET A 1 8.42 -9.62 4.90
C MET A 1 7.62 -8.35 5.20
N ALA A 2 8.20 -7.43 5.91
CA ALA A 2 7.54 -6.15 6.22
C ALA A 2 8.10 -5.06 5.31
N LEU A 3 7.21 -4.28 4.70
CA LEU A 3 7.58 -3.23 3.78
C LEU A 3 6.84 -1.96 4.13
N LYS A 4 7.55 -0.84 4.24
CA LYS A 4 6.95 0.46 4.51
C LYS A 4 7.13 1.35 3.30
N LEU A 5 6.01 1.87 2.77
CA LEU A 5 6.01 2.72 1.59
C LEU A 5 5.50 4.12 1.94
N HIS A 6 6.13 5.14 1.37
CA HIS A 6 5.63 6.51 1.49
C HIS A 6 4.83 6.87 0.25
N VAL A 7 3.55 7.20 0.45
CA VAL A 7 2.61 7.46 -0.64
C VAL A 7 1.97 8.83 -0.43
N PRO A 8 2.58 9.90 -0.95
CA PRO A 8 2.11 11.26 -0.69
C PRO A 8 0.71 11.58 -1.24
N THR A 9 0.20 10.73 -2.12
CA THR A 9 -1.16 10.89 -2.66
C THR A 9 -2.25 10.36 -1.74
N LEU A 10 -1.90 9.81 -0.57
CA LEU A 10 -2.88 9.39 0.42
C LEU A 10 -3.50 10.62 1.10
N ASN A 11 -4.71 10.98 0.72
CA ASN A 11 -5.36 12.18 1.22
C ASN A 11 -6.69 11.94 1.96
N SER A 12 -7.23 10.72 1.86
CA SER A 12 -8.53 10.43 2.48
C SER A 12 -8.65 8.95 2.84
N PRO A 13 -9.60 8.60 3.73
CA PRO A 13 -9.88 7.19 4.03
C PRO A 13 -10.28 6.38 2.79
N ASP A 14 -10.92 7.03 1.80
CA ASP A 14 -11.29 6.35 0.56
C ASP A 14 -10.07 5.93 -0.23
N ASP A 15 -9.03 6.77 -0.26
CA ASP A 15 -7.76 6.41 -0.91
C ASP A 15 -7.12 5.20 -0.22
N ALA A 16 -7.12 5.21 1.11
CA ALA A 16 -6.55 4.12 1.90
C ALA A 16 -7.30 2.80 1.62
N GLU A 17 -8.62 2.86 1.58
CA GLU A 17 -9.44 1.67 1.32
C GLU A 17 -9.20 1.14 -0.09
N ASN A 18 -9.09 2.01 -1.07
CA ASN A 18 -8.83 1.62 -2.45
C ASN A 18 -7.49 0.87 -2.58
N ILE A 19 -6.44 1.40 -1.96
CA ILE A 19 -5.13 0.77 -1.96
C ILE A 19 -5.19 -0.59 -1.26
N LYS A 20 -5.82 -0.62 -0.09
CA LYS A 20 -5.95 -1.85 0.68
C LYS A 20 -6.66 -2.95 -0.11
N GLN A 21 -7.77 -2.62 -0.77
CA GLN A 21 -8.50 -3.58 -1.57
C GLN A 21 -7.66 -4.08 -2.75
N THR A 22 -6.93 -3.18 -3.40
CA THR A 22 -6.08 -3.55 -4.51
C THR A 22 -4.98 -4.53 -4.06
N ILE A 23 -4.34 -4.25 -2.93
CA ILE A 23 -3.30 -5.13 -2.39
C ILE A 23 -3.88 -6.48 -2.01
N LEU A 24 -5.04 -6.50 -1.34
CA LEU A 24 -5.68 -7.75 -0.93
C LEU A 24 -6.15 -8.59 -2.11
N THR A 25 -6.43 -7.95 -3.25
CA THR A 25 -6.78 -8.68 -4.46
C THR A 25 -5.59 -9.49 -4.96
N HIS A 26 -4.38 -8.93 -4.86
CA HIS A 26 -3.15 -9.61 -5.27
C HIS A 26 -2.62 -10.56 -4.21
N GLU A 27 -2.81 -10.21 -2.94
CA GLU A 27 -2.27 -10.99 -1.82
C GLU A 27 -3.29 -11.01 -0.69
N PRO A 28 -4.24 -11.97 -0.70
CA PRO A 28 -5.31 -12.00 0.30
C PRO A 28 -4.83 -12.18 1.75
N ASP A 29 -3.65 -12.73 1.93
CA ASP A 29 -3.09 -12.98 3.26
C ASP A 29 -2.25 -11.82 3.78
N ALA A 30 -2.15 -10.73 3.02
CA ALA A 30 -1.34 -9.59 3.42
C ALA A 30 -1.93 -8.87 4.63
N HIS A 31 -1.06 -8.43 5.52
CA HIS A 31 -1.43 -7.59 6.65
C HIS A 31 -1.06 -6.15 6.30
N ILE A 32 -2.03 -5.25 6.28
CA ILE A 32 -1.86 -3.90 5.78
C ILE A 32 -2.20 -2.89 6.87
N ASP A 33 -1.29 -1.96 7.12
CA ASP A 33 -1.49 -0.88 8.09
C ASP A 33 -1.22 0.45 7.37
N ILE A 34 -2.21 1.34 7.38
CA ILE A 34 -2.13 2.61 6.67
C ILE A 34 -2.22 3.76 7.65
N ASP A 35 -1.25 4.68 7.57
CA ASP A 35 -1.21 5.88 8.39
C ASP A 35 -1.41 7.09 7.48
N LEU A 36 -2.60 7.68 7.53
CA LEU A 36 -2.93 8.83 6.69
C LEU A 36 -2.17 10.08 7.10
N ASP A 37 -1.88 10.25 8.40
CA ASP A 37 -1.13 11.40 8.88
C ASP A 37 0.31 11.41 8.34
N GLN A 38 0.92 10.25 8.31
CA GLN A 38 2.30 10.08 7.82
C GLN A 38 2.32 9.78 6.32
N LYS A 39 1.18 9.49 5.74
CA LYS A 39 1.04 9.08 4.34
C LYS A 39 1.89 7.86 4.03
N THR A 40 1.85 6.88 4.94
CA THR A 40 2.64 5.67 4.82
C THR A 40 1.76 4.42 4.83
N ILE A 41 2.25 3.37 4.19
CA ILE A 41 1.61 2.07 4.16
C ILE A 41 2.63 1.04 4.59
N THR A 42 2.30 0.25 5.60
CA THR A 42 3.13 -0.86 6.06
C THR A 42 2.45 -2.16 5.67
N ILE A 43 3.16 -3.03 4.96
CA ILE A 43 2.62 -4.27 4.44
C ILE A 43 3.47 -5.43 4.94
N GLU A 44 2.82 -6.43 5.55
CA GLU A 44 3.47 -7.69 5.91
C GLU A 44 2.86 -8.81 5.09
N ALA A 45 3.68 -9.46 4.27
CA ALA A 45 3.22 -10.54 3.42
C ALA A 45 4.39 -11.34 2.88
N LYS A 46 4.08 -12.45 2.21
CA LYS A 46 5.09 -13.31 1.59
C LYS A 46 5.46 -12.85 0.19
N ALA A 47 4.60 -12.05 -0.44
CA ALA A 47 4.85 -11.55 -1.79
C ALA A 47 6.02 -10.57 -1.81
N SER A 48 6.58 -10.34 -2.98
CA SER A 48 7.73 -9.47 -3.13
C SER A 48 7.33 -7.99 -3.04
N GLU A 49 8.32 -7.17 -2.72
CA GLU A 49 8.18 -5.73 -2.69
C GLU A 49 7.62 -5.19 -4.02
N GLU A 50 8.11 -5.73 -5.12
CA GLU A 50 7.70 -5.30 -6.46
C GLU A 50 6.20 -5.50 -6.69
N THR A 51 5.65 -6.60 -6.19
CA THR A 51 4.22 -6.88 -6.30
C THR A 51 3.39 -5.77 -5.64
N PHE A 52 3.78 -5.35 -4.45
CA PHE A 52 3.05 -4.32 -3.72
C PHE A 52 3.21 -2.95 -4.34
N LYS A 53 4.39 -2.64 -4.85
CA LYS A 53 4.64 -1.38 -5.54
C LYS A 53 3.76 -1.27 -6.79
N GLN A 54 3.65 -2.37 -7.54
CA GLN A 54 2.79 -2.41 -8.71
C GLN A 54 1.32 -2.26 -8.35
N ALA A 55 0.88 -2.87 -7.25
CA ALA A 55 -0.51 -2.77 -6.80
C ALA A 55 -0.86 -1.33 -6.40
N VAL A 56 0.01 -0.65 -5.67
CA VAL A 56 -0.21 0.74 -5.26
C VAL A 56 -0.25 1.65 -6.48
N THR A 57 0.67 1.46 -7.42
CA THR A 57 0.71 2.25 -8.66
C THR A 57 -0.54 1.99 -9.50
N ALA A 58 -1.01 0.74 -9.57
CA ALA A 58 -2.22 0.40 -10.32
C ALA A 58 -3.46 1.04 -9.72
N ALA A 59 -3.46 1.32 -8.42
CA ALA A 59 -4.56 2.02 -7.76
C ALA A 59 -4.53 3.53 -8.02
N GLY A 60 -3.55 4.02 -8.77
CA GLY A 60 -3.45 5.42 -9.14
C GLY A 60 -2.66 6.27 -8.17
N HIS A 61 -1.84 5.65 -7.32
CA HIS A 61 -1.05 6.36 -6.32
C HIS A 61 0.44 6.33 -6.65
N GLU A 62 1.17 7.28 -6.11
CA GLU A 62 2.58 7.46 -6.36
C GLU A 62 3.40 7.09 -5.12
N ILE A 63 4.46 6.34 -5.31
CA ILE A 63 5.37 5.94 -4.23
C ILE A 63 6.64 6.79 -4.32
N THR A 64 6.98 7.49 -3.24
CA THR A 64 8.16 8.37 -3.22
C THR A 64 9.25 7.88 -2.27
N GLY A 65 9.02 6.83 -1.49
CA GLY A 65 10.04 6.32 -0.58
C GLY A 65 9.63 5.04 0.11
N TYR A 66 10.59 4.47 0.79
CA TYR A 66 10.45 3.21 1.51
C TYR A 66 10.77 3.39 2.98
#